data_13bac47a75df5e62b66d28e658185993
#
_entry.id   13bac47a75df5e62b66d28e658185993
#
_cell.length_a   1.000
_cell.length_b   1.000
_cell.length_c   1.000
_cell.angle_alpha   90.00
_cell.angle_beta   90.00
_cell.angle_gamma   90.00
#
_symmetry.space_group_name_H-M   'P 1'
#
loop_
_entity.id
_entity.type
_entity.pdbx_description
1 polymer ?
#
loop_
_entity_poly.entity_id
_entity_poly.type
_entity_poly.pdbx_seq_one_letter_code
_entity_poly.pdbx_strand_id
1 'polypeptide(L)'
;GPKDPIEGRAASHVAEAEWRLLAWMEQEGFNYDLWAETHLHFGQLNLDDYKVLVISTHPEYWSEEMYFGVKKWVFERGGKLMYLGGNGLNAKVEFLDESTMKVWNGDARVMQEKGLESRFHIYVESEANLLGVVFTDTGIMTAAPYRVIDADHWIFEGTGKANGDLFGEASLHMRIPGGASGHETDKVSPSSPPNVHTVAKGENPDEGGGEIVHFDTDSGGGVF
;
A
#
# COMPACT_ATOMS: atom_id res chain seq x y z
N GLY A 1 -20.56 -9.80 -5.87
CA GLY A 1 -19.98 -8.55 -5.44
C GLY A 1 -20.81 -7.36 -5.93
N PRO A 2 -20.58 -6.14 -5.42
CA PRO A 2 -21.29 -4.98 -5.93
C PRO A 2 -20.99 -4.82 -7.42
N LYS A 3 -22.02 -4.56 -8.20
CA LYS A 3 -21.87 -4.22 -9.61
C LYS A 3 -21.38 -2.78 -9.71
N ASP A 4 -20.61 -2.47 -10.75
CA ASP A 4 -20.27 -1.09 -11.06
C ASP A 4 -21.56 -0.27 -11.19
N PRO A 5 -21.75 0.79 -10.40
CA PRO A 5 -22.98 1.59 -10.42
C PRO A 5 -23.11 2.49 -11.65
N ILE A 6 -22.03 2.61 -12.44
CA ILE A 6 -22.04 3.45 -13.64
C ILE A 6 -22.37 2.58 -14.85
N GLU A 7 -23.55 2.81 -15.42
CA GLU A 7 -24.02 2.08 -16.58
C GLU A 7 -23.01 2.14 -17.75
N GLY A 8 -22.74 0.98 -18.36
CA GLY A 8 -21.80 0.85 -19.48
C GLY A 8 -20.31 0.84 -19.09
N ARG A 9 -19.98 0.98 -17.82
CA ARG A 9 -18.62 0.90 -17.34
C ARG A 9 -18.29 -0.53 -16.92
N ALA A 10 -17.16 -1.04 -17.36
CA ALA A 10 -16.68 -2.34 -16.90
C ALA A 10 -16.29 -2.27 -15.40
N ALA A 11 -16.63 -3.29 -14.65
CA ALA A 11 -16.17 -3.43 -13.27
C ALA A 11 -14.64 -3.37 -13.21
N SER A 12 -14.12 -2.52 -12.32
CA SER A 12 -12.70 -2.30 -12.11
C SER A 12 -12.29 -2.74 -10.73
N HIS A 13 -11.14 -3.39 -10.59
CA HIS A 13 -10.61 -3.82 -9.31
C HIS A 13 -10.37 -2.65 -8.33
N VAL A 14 -9.94 -1.50 -8.83
CA VAL A 14 -9.64 -0.31 -8.01
C VAL A 14 -10.91 0.21 -7.32
N ALA A 15 -11.90 0.65 -8.08
CA ALA A 15 -13.12 1.23 -7.52
C ALA A 15 -13.88 0.23 -6.62
N GLU A 16 -14.00 -1.02 -7.04
CA GLU A 16 -14.68 -2.05 -6.25
C GLU A 16 -13.98 -2.37 -4.93
N ALA A 17 -12.64 -2.35 -4.92
CA ALA A 17 -11.87 -2.58 -3.70
C ALA A 17 -12.04 -1.43 -2.72
N GLU A 18 -11.97 -0.19 -3.18
CA GLU A 18 -12.22 1.01 -2.35
C GLU A 18 -13.62 0.99 -1.75
N TRP A 19 -14.65 0.70 -2.54
CA TRP A 19 -16.03 0.64 -2.03
C TRP A 19 -16.24 -0.45 -0.98
N ARG A 20 -15.54 -1.57 -1.07
CA ARG A 20 -15.61 -2.62 -0.05
C ARG A 20 -14.98 -2.19 1.26
N LEU A 21 -13.83 -1.52 1.20
CA LEU A 21 -13.20 -0.95 2.38
C LEU A 21 -14.12 0.09 3.04
N LEU A 22 -14.66 1.03 2.26
CA LEU A 22 -15.55 2.06 2.77
C LEU A 22 -16.86 1.45 3.34
N ALA A 23 -17.44 0.47 2.65
CA ALA A 23 -18.64 -0.22 3.16
C ALA A 23 -18.37 -0.95 4.48
N TRP A 24 -17.19 -1.53 4.65
CA TRP A 24 -16.78 -2.11 5.92
C TRP A 24 -16.60 -1.05 7.00
N MET A 25 -15.92 0.05 6.70
CA MET A 25 -15.74 1.16 7.64
C MET A 25 -17.07 1.75 8.12
N GLU A 26 -18.04 1.92 7.21
CA GLU A 26 -19.41 2.35 7.55
C GLU A 26 -20.12 1.34 8.46
N GLN A 27 -19.99 0.06 8.16
CA GLN A 27 -20.60 -1.02 8.95
C GLN A 27 -20.03 -1.10 10.37
N GLU A 28 -18.72 -0.88 10.52
CA GLU A 28 -18.03 -0.89 11.80
C GLU A 28 -18.09 0.46 12.54
N GLY A 29 -18.69 1.50 11.93
CA GLY A 29 -18.92 2.80 12.55
C GLY A 29 -17.66 3.68 12.66
N PHE A 30 -16.70 3.50 11.78
CA PHE A 30 -15.52 4.38 11.70
C PHE A 30 -15.92 5.76 11.17
N ASN A 31 -15.39 6.80 11.80
CA ASN A 31 -15.46 8.16 11.25
C ASN A 31 -14.25 8.40 10.34
N TYR A 32 -14.52 8.80 9.11
CA TYR A 32 -13.46 9.10 8.14
C TYR A 32 -13.88 10.19 7.17
N ASP A 33 -12.90 10.84 6.56
CA ASP A 33 -13.06 11.74 5.43
C ASP A 33 -12.35 11.14 4.21
N LEU A 34 -12.85 11.47 3.01
CA LEU A 34 -12.24 11.07 1.76
C LEU A 34 -11.53 12.24 1.11
N TRP A 35 -10.28 12.02 0.76
CA TRP A 35 -9.43 12.98 0.08
C TRP A 35 -8.84 12.37 -1.18
N ALA A 36 -8.67 13.18 -2.21
CA ALA A 36 -7.87 12.79 -3.36
C ALA A 36 -6.39 13.12 -3.10
N GLU A 37 -5.47 12.38 -3.72
CA GLU A 37 -4.03 12.63 -3.63
C GLU A 37 -3.66 14.06 -4.05
N THR A 38 -4.41 14.67 -4.98
CA THR A 38 -4.22 16.06 -5.37
C THR A 38 -4.38 17.03 -4.21
N HIS A 39 -5.32 16.78 -3.28
CA HIS A 39 -5.47 17.61 -2.09
C HIS A 39 -4.25 17.53 -1.17
N LEU A 40 -3.63 16.34 -1.08
CA LEU A 40 -2.38 16.17 -0.35
C LEU A 40 -1.24 16.92 -1.05
N HIS A 41 -1.11 16.77 -2.38
CA HIS A 41 -0.10 17.45 -3.18
C HIS A 41 -0.16 18.98 -3.04
N PHE A 42 -1.36 19.56 -3.19
CA PHE A 42 -1.55 21.01 -3.13
C PHE A 42 -1.71 21.56 -1.69
N GLY A 43 -1.47 20.77 -0.66
CA GLY A 43 -1.49 21.20 0.73
C GLY A 43 -2.87 21.57 1.27
N GLN A 44 -3.93 21.06 0.65
CA GLN A 44 -5.31 21.26 1.08
C GLN A 44 -5.70 20.28 2.20
N LEU A 45 -5.03 19.12 2.27
CA LEU A 45 -5.19 18.15 3.35
C LEU A 45 -4.18 18.45 4.46
N ASN A 46 -4.67 18.79 5.64
CA ASN A 46 -3.85 18.87 6.85
C ASN A 46 -3.85 17.53 7.57
N LEU A 47 -2.74 16.79 7.48
CA LEU A 47 -2.60 15.48 8.10
C LEU A 47 -2.69 15.52 9.63
N ASP A 48 -2.40 16.66 10.28
CA ASP A 48 -2.48 16.79 11.75
C ASP A 48 -3.91 16.76 12.28
N ASP A 49 -4.91 16.91 11.42
CA ASP A 49 -6.33 16.80 11.80
C ASP A 49 -6.77 15.32 11.95
N TYR A 50 -5.91 14.36 11.56
CA TYR A 50 -6.22 12.94 11.53
C TYR A 50 -5.29 12.11 12.42
N LYS A 51 -5.82 11.00 12.94
CA LYS A 51 -5.04 10.02 13.71
C LYS A 51 -4.35 9.00 12.81
N VAL A 52 -5.02 8.65 11.72
CA VAL A 52 -4.55 7.62 10.77
C VAL A 52 -4.79 8.13 9.35
N LEU A 53 -3.78 8.02 8.52
CA LEU A 53 -3.92 8.13 7.07
C LEU A 53 -4.02 6.71 6.50
N VAL A 54 -5.09 6.44 5.74
CA VAL A 54 -5.23 5.19 5.00
C VAL A 54 -4.96 5.46 3.52
N ILE A 55 -3.97 4.77 2.97
CA ILE A 55 -3.69 4.73 1.54
C ILE A 55 -4.16 3.37 1.03
N SER A 56 -5.15 3.37 0.13
CA SER A 56 -5.85 2.14 -0.24
C SER A 56 -5.68 1.79 -1.71
N THR A 57 -5.73 0.51 -1.95
CA THR A 57 -5.90 -0.22 -3.20
C THR A 57 -4.69 -0.18 -4.13
N HIS A 58 -4.41 0.93 -4.83
CA HIS A 58 -3.38 0.96 -5.88
C HIS A 58 -2.82 2.37 -6.07
N PRO A 59 -2.08 2.91 -5.08
CA PRO A 59 -1.56 4.27 -5.11
C PRO A 59 -0.21 4.35 -5.84
N GLU A 60 -0.17 3.99 -7.12
CA GLU A 60 1.06 3.85 -7.90
C GLU A 60 1.76 5.19 -8.18
N TYR A 61 0.99 6.28 -8.32
CA TYR A 61 1.47 7.55 -8.89
C TYR A 61 1.54 8.64 -7.83
N TRP A 62 2.75 8.94 -7.34
CA TRP A 62 2.96 9.91 -6.27
C TRP A 62 3.97 11.01 -6.63
N SER A 63 3.71 12.22 -6.14
CA SER A 63 4.66 13.33 -6.23
C SER A 63 5.63 13.31 -5.03
N GLU A 64 6.75 14.02 -5.17
CA GLU A 64 7.70 14.22 -4.09
C GLU A 64 7.06 14.93 -2.89
N GLU A 65 6.21 15.92 -3.14
CA GLU A 65 5.50 16.69 -2.11
C GLU A 65 4.60 15.79 -1.27
N MET A 66 3.86 14.88 -1.92
CA MET A 66 3.01 13.92 -1.22
C MET A 66 3.87 12.97 -0.37
N TYR A 67 4.91 12.40 -0.96
CA TYR A 67 5.80 11.45 -0.31
C TYR A 67 6.47 12.05 0.92
N PHE A 68 7.16 13.18 0.77
CA PHE A 68 7.86 13.81 1.89
C PHE A 68 6.91 14.43 2.91
N GLY A 69 5.73 14.88 2.48
CA GLY A 69 4.68 15.35 3.38
C GLY A 69 4.22 14.25 4.34
N VAL A 70 3.89 13.07 3.81
CA VAL A 70 3.49 11.91 4.62
C VAL A 70 4.67 11.38 5.44
N LYS A 71 5.86 11.25 4.84
CA LYS A 71 7.04 10.78 5.55
C LYS A 71 7.37 11.66 6.76
N LYS A 72 7.36 12.97 6.58
CA LYS A 72 7.56 13.92 7.68
C LYS A 72 6.49 13.77 8.76
N TRP A 73 5.22 13.61 8.36
CA TRP A 73 4.13 13.45 9.32
C TRP A 73 4.30 12.17 10.15
N VAL A 74 4.67 11.05 9.53
CA VAL A 74 4.90 9.78 10.23
C VAL A 74 6.15 9.83 11.10
N PHE A 75 7.29 10.25 10.55
CA PHE A 75 8.60 10.11 11.22
C PHE A 75 8.94 11.23 12.19
N GLU A 76 8.34 12.41 12.03
CA GLU A 76 8.66 13.56 12.89
C GLU A 76 7.50 14.00 13.79
N ARG A 77 6.24 13.74 13.37
CA ARG A 77 5.04 14.22 14.06
C ARG A 77 4.18 13.12 14.68
N GLY A 78 4.62 11.89 14.59
CA GLY A 78 3.93 10.75 15.20
C GLY A 78 2.68 10.27 14.47
N GLY A 79 2.55 10.61 13.19
CA GLY A 79 1.43 10.16 12.35
C GLY A 79 1.40 8.64 12.16
N LYS A 80 0.22 8.10 11.93
CA LYS A 80 0.04 6.66 11.70
C LYS A 80 -0.45 6.42 10.27
N LEU A 81 0.34 5.67 9.53
CA LEU A 81 0.06 5.31 8.14
C LEU A 81 -0.42 3.85 8.05
N MET A 82 -1.55 3.65 7.39
CA MET A 82 -2.03 2.34 7.02
C MET A 82 -2.05 2.23 5.49
N TYR A 83 -1.14 1.44 4.94
CA TYR A 83 -1.04 1.18 3.50
C TYR A 83 -1.70 -0.16 3.17
N LEU A 84 -2.86 -0.10 2.52
CA LEU A 84 -3.69 -1.26 2.19
C LEU A 84 -3.75 -1.46 0.66
N GLY A 85 -2.62 -1.81 0.07
CA GLY A 85 -2.56 -1.95 -1.38
C GLY A 85 -1.34 -2.71 -1.87
N GLY A 86 -1.09 -2.63 -3.16
CA GLY A 86 0.11 -3.13 -3.82
C GLY A 86 0.56 -2.18 -4.93
N ASN A 87 1.81 -2.29 -5.35
CA ASN A 87 2.45 -1.41 -6.31
C ASN A 87 2.38 0.07 -5.87
N GLY A 88 2.53 0.30 -4.56
CA GLY A 88 2.41 1.63 -3.97
C GLY A 88 3.59 2.53 -4.30
N LEU A 89 3.28 3.81 -4.62
CA LEU A 89 4.28 4.87 -4.82
C LEU A 89 5.36 4.55 -5.88
N ASN A 90 5.14 3.57 -6.74
CA ASN A 90 6.15 3.04 -7.63
C ASN A 90 6.55 4.03 -8.76
N ALA A 91 5.69 4.97 -9.13
CA ALA A 91 5.95 5.92 -10.21
C ALA A 91 5.87 7.38 -9.73
N LYS A 92 6.96 8.13 -9.95
CA LYS A 92 6.96 9.57 -9.67
C LYS A 92 6.07 10.32 -10.65
N VAL A 93 5.28 11.26 -10.11
CA VAL A 93 4.54 12.23 -10.90
C VAL A 93 4.95 13.67 -10.53
N GLU A 94 4.72 14.57 -11.47
CA GLU A 94 4.89 16.01 -11.33
C GLU A 94 3.60 16.68 -11.83
N PHE A 95 2.96 17.44 -10.96
CA PHE A 95 1.81 18.26 -11.36
C PHE A 95 2.31 19.55 -11.99
N LEU A 96 1.98 19.76 -13.26
CA LEU A 96 2.31 20.97 -13.99
C LEU A 96 1.29 22.08 -13.69
N ASP A 97 0.07 21.71 -13.40
CA ASP A 97 -1.04 22.51 -12.91
C ASP A 97 -2.10 21.59 -12.25
N GLU A 98 -3.22 22.13 -11.80
CA GLU A 98 -4.29 21.38 -11.12
C GLU A 98 -4.93 20.26 -11.97
N SER A 99 -4.75 20.29 -13.29
CA SER A 99 -5.38 19.36 -14.24
C SER A 99 -4.40 18.56 -15.09
N THR A 100 -3.11 18.88 -15.02
CA THR A 100 -2.08 18.26 -15.86
C THR A 100 -1.00 17.62 -15.03
N MET A 101 -0.81 16.32 -15.22
CA MET A 101 0.18 15.54 -14.55
C MET A 101 1.16 14.91 -15.54
N LYS A 102 2.46 14.99 -15.25
CA LYS A 102 3.53 14.32 -15.98
C LYS A 102 3.99 13.11 -15.18
N VAL A 103 4.01 11.94 -15.82
CA VAL A 103 4.52 10.70 -15.20
C VAL A 103 5.98 10.51 -15.58
N TRP A 104 6.83 10.31 -14.58
CA TRP A 104 8.23 9.94 -14.73
C TRP A 104 8.37 8.43 -14.67
N ASN A 105 8.21 7.79 -15.81
CA ASN A 105 8.27 6.34 -15.93
C ASN A 105 9.73 5.93 -16.20
N GLY A 106 10.45 5.56 -15.16
CA GLY A 106 11.86 5.20 -15.23
C GLY A 106 12.14 3.96 -16.07
N ASP A 107 13.35 3.89 -16.64
CA ASP A 107 13.83 2.73 -17.39
C ASP A 107 14.26 1.62 -16.41
N ALA A 108 13.68 0.42 -16.55
CA ALA A 108 14.04 -0.75 -15.75
C ALA A 108 15.54 -1.10 -15.83
N ARG A 109 16.22 -0.78 -16.94
CA ARG A 109 17.66 -0.97 -17.06
C ARG A 109 18.44 -0.07 -16.12
N VAL A 110 18.00 1.18 -15.96
CA VAL A 110 18.63 2.13 -15.02
C VAL A 110 18.47 1.64 -13.59
N MET A 111 17.30 1.07 -13.23
CA MET A 111 17.09 0.44 -11.93
C MET A 111 18.11 -0.68 -11.69
N GLN A 112 18.20 -1.61 -12.64
CA GLN A 112 19.08 -2.77 -12.54
C GLN A 112 20.56 -2.37 -12.47
N GLU A 113 21.04 -1.47 -13.37
CA GLU A 113 22.43 -1.01 -13.43
C GLU A 113 22.87 -0.27 -12.16
N LYS A 114 21.96 0.44 -11.51
CA LYS A 114 22.24 1.22 -10.29
C LYS A 114 21.88 0.48 -9.00
N GLY A 115 21.31 -0.73 -9.08
CA GLY A 115 20.82 -1.46 -7.90
C GLY A 115 19.66 -0.75 -7.18
N LEU A 116 18.79 -0.07 -7.95
CA LEU A 116 17.63 0.62 -7.41
C LEU A 116 16.42 -0.34 -7.37
N GLU A 117 15.52 -0.12 -6.43
CA GLU A 117 14.44 -1.06 -6.14
C GLU A 117 13.16 -0.79 -6.94
N SER A 118 12.95 0.48 -7.36
CA SER A 118 11.71 0.90 -8.01
C SER A 118 11.94 2.06 -8.99
N ARG A 119 10.92 2.40 -9.75
CA ARG A 119 10.91 3.58 -10.63
C ARG A 119 10.93 4.89 -9.82
N PHE A 120 10.26 4.92 -8.68
CA PHE A 120 10.28 6.07 -7.78
C PHE A 120 11.68 6.29 -7.21
N HIS A 121 12.38 5.20 -6.89
CA HIS A 121 13.77 5.24 -6.39
C HIS A 121 14.76 5.86 -7.38
N ILE A 122 14.48 5.84 -8.69
CA ILE A 122 15.34 6.49 -9.69
C ILE A 122 15.40 8.01 -9.48
N TYR A 123 14.30 8.60 -9.04
CA TYR A 123 14.13 10.05 -9.00
C TYR A 123 14.06 10.63 -7.59
N VAL A 124 13.72 9.82 -6.61
CA VAL A 124 13.50 10.25 -5.21
C VAL A 124 14.31 9.34 -4.27
N GLU A 125 13.69 8.35 -3.73
CA GLU A 125 14.26 7.28 -2.90
C GLU A 125 13.32 6.08 -2.92
N SER A 126 13.73 4.95 -2.35
CA SER A 126 12.86 3.78 -2.27
C SER A 126 11.63 4.09 -1.43
N GLU A 127 10.45 3.76 -1.93
CA GLU A 127 9.19 3.82 -1.19
C GLU A 127 9.20 2.95 0.07
N ALA A 128 10.07 1.91 0.11
CA ALA A 128 10.26 1.10 1.31
C ALA A 128 10.75 1.90 2.52
N ASN A 129 11.43 3.04 2.31
CA ASN A 129 11.78 3.96 3.39
C ASN A 129 10.55 4.56 4.12
N LEU A 130 9.40 4.59 3.45
CA LEU A 130 8.14 5.06 4.04
C LEU A 130 7.19 3.92 4.34
N LEU A 131 6.97 3.01 3.37
CA LEU A 131 5.95 1.96 3.48
C LEU A 131 6.45 0.70 4.20
N GLY A 132 7.77 0.53 4.33
CA GLY A 132 8.37 -0.71 4.82
C GLY A 132 8.48 -1.81 3.78
N VAL A 133 7.84 -1.63 2.63
CA VAL A 133 7.81 -2.58 1.51
C VAL A 133 7.95 -1.86 0.18
N VAL A 134 8.36 -2.60 -0.86
CA VAL A 134 8.48 -2.12 -2.24
C VAL A 134 7.92 -3.14 -3.22
N PHE A 135 7.31 -2.66 -4.29
CA PHE A 135 6.83 -3.52 -5.37
C PHE A 135 7.97 -4.25 -6.08
N THR A 136 7.77 -5.52 -6.39
CA THR A 136 8.62 -6.30 -7.28
C THR A 136 7.78 -7.10 -8.26
N ASP A 137 8.32 -7.38 -9.45
CA ASP A 137 7.64 -8.18 -10.48
C ASP A 137 7.50 -9.67 -10.08
N THR A 138 8.17 -10.13 -9.02
CA THR A 138 8.09 -11.51 -8.57
C THR A 138 6.67 -11.82 -8.07
N GLY A 139 6.03 -12.82 -8.65
CA GLY A 139 4.66 -13.20 -8.32
C GLY A 139 3.59 -12.31 -8.95
N ILE A 140 3.97 -11.36 -9.83
CA ILE A 140 3.01 -10.51 -10.54
C ILE A 140 1.93 -11.36 -11.24
N MET A 141 0.69 -10.88 -11.24
CA MET A 141 -0.48 -11.56 -11.83
C MET A 141 -0.81 -12.92 -11.19
N THR A 142 -0.34 -13.18 -9.97
CA THR A 142 -0.78 -14.31 -9.14
C THR A 142 -1.58 -13.81 -7.95
N ALA A 143 -2.35 -14.71 -7.31
CA ALA A 143 -3.03 -14.42 -6.06
C ALA A 143 -3.03 -15.66 -5.15
N ALA A 144 -2.87 -15.45 -3.86
CA ALA A 144 -2.82 -16.50 -2.86
C ALA A 144 -3.34 -16.00 -1.49
N PRO A 145 -3.68 -16.88 -0.55
CA PRO A 145 -3.92 -16.48 0.83
C PRO A 145 -2.62 -15.98 1.50
N TYR A 146 -2.78 -15.30 2.61
CA TYR A 146 -1.68 -14.98 3.52
C TYR A 146 -1.48 -16.09 4.54
N ARG A 147 -0.21 -16.34 4.90
CA ARG A 147 0.19 -17.17 6.04
C ARG A 147 0.65 -16.31 7.19
N VAL A 148 0.13 -16.54 8.38
CA VAL A 148 0.55 -15.88 9.62
C VAL A 148 1.98 -16.30 9.97
N ILE A 149 2.85 -15.32 10.19
CA ILE A 149 4.26 -15.52 10.60
C ILE A 149 4.41 -15.26 12.10
N ASP A 150 3.78 -14.21 12.61
CA ASP A 150 3.82 -13.84 14.03
C ASP A 150 2.40 -13.57 14.55
N ALA A 151 1.80 -14.60 15.13
CA ALA A 151 0.46 -14.53 15.71
C ALA A 151 0.42 -13.81 17.06
N ASP A 152 1.57 -13.59 17.71
CA ASP A 152 1.66 -12.85 18.97
C ASP A 152 1.61 -11.35 18.77
N HIS A 153 1.75 -10.89 17.53
CA HIS A 153 1.61 -9.49 17.18
C HIS A 153 0.18 -8.99 17.42
N TRP A 154 0.04 -7.79 17.97
CA TRP A 154 -1.25 -7.19 18.38
C TRP A 154 -2.33 -7.20 17.27
N ILE A 155 -1.94 -7.18 16.00
CA ILE A 155 -2.86 -7.18 14.86
C ILE A 155 -3.71 -8.47 14.79
N PHE A 156 -3.20 -9.58 15.35
CA PHE A 156 -3.92 -10.85 15.40
C PHE A 156 -4.68 -11.06 16.72
N GLU A 157 -4.62 -10.10 17.64
CA GLU A 157 -5.36 -10.18 18.89
C GLU A 157 -6.86 -10.37 18.63
N GLY A 158 -7.47 -11.34 19.29
CA GLY A 158 -8.89 -11.65 19.13
C GLY A 158 -9.27 -12.41 17.86
N THR A 159 -8.34 -12.63 16.92
CA THR A 159 -8.63 -13.35 15.66
C THR A 159 -8.65 -14.87 15.83
N GLY A 160 -8.05 -15.40 16.88
CA GLY A 160 -7.86 -16.84 17.08
C GLY A 160 -6.87 -17.49 16.13
N LYS A 161 -6.11 -16.72 15.37
CA LYS A 161 -5.08 -17.22 14.45
C LYS A 161 -3.80 -17.62 15.19
N ALA A 162 -3.15 -18.67 14.68
CA ALA A 162 -1.84 -19.14 15.13
C ALA A 162 -0.81 -19.03 14.01
N ASN A 163 0.48 -19.14 14.37
CA ASN A 163 1.55 -19.19 13.38
C ASN A 163 1.33 -20.34 12.40
N GLY A 164 1.42 -20.05 11.11
CA GLY A 164 1.17 -21.01 10.03
C GLY A 164 -0.27 -21.06 9.53
N ASP A 165 -1.24 -20.44 10.22
CA ASP A 165 -2.62 -20.38 9.77
C ASP A 165 -2.75 -19.51 8.51
N LEU A 166 -3.70 -19.86 7.66
CA LEU A 166 -4.04 -19.10 6.47
C LEU A 166 -5.22 -18.16 6.74
N PHE A 167 -5.23 -17.04 5.99
CA PHE A 167 -6.38 -16.14 5.88
C PHE A 167 -6.41 -15.44 4.53
N GLY A 168 -7.56 -14.87 4.19
CA GLY A 168 -7.71 -14.20 2.89
C GLY A 168 -7.74 -15.19 1.73
N GLU A 169 -8.28 -16.39 1.93
CA GLU A 169 -8.38 -17.43 0.88
C GLU A 169 -9.37 -17.05 -0.22
N ALA A 170 -10.37 -16.24 0.11
CA ALA A 170 -11.37 -15.79 -0.85
C ALA A 170 -11.00 -14.42 -1.41
N SER A 171 -10.81 -14.35 -2.72
CA SER A 171 -10.65 -13.08 -3.43
C SER A 171 -11.91 -12.76 -4.23
N LEU A 172 -12.34 -11.50 -4.16
CA LEU A 172 -13.41 -10.98 -5.02
C LEU A 172 -12.84 -10.36 -6.31
N HIS A 173 -11.54 -10.42 -6.51
CA HIS A 173 -10.90 -9.92 -7.72
C HIS A 173 -11.27 -10.79 -8.93
N MET A 174 -11.89 -10.18 -9.95
CA MET A 174 -12.46 -10.93 -11.07
C MET A 174 -11.42 -11.47 -12.05
N ARG A 175 -10.25 -10.84 -12.16
CA ARG A 175 -9.21 -11.21 -13.13
C ARG A 175 -8.26 -12.28 -12.58
N ILE A 176 -7.97 -12.23 -11.30
CA ILE A 176 -6.96 -13.08 -10.65
C ILE A 176 -7.54 -13.59 -9.34
N PRO A 177 -8.29 -14.69 -9.39
CA PRO A 177 -8.79 -15.35 -8.20
C PRO A 177 -7.65 -16.10 -7.48
N GLY A 178 -7.78 -16.33 -6.19
CA GLY A 178 -6.85 -17.19 -5.45
C GLY A 178 -6.53 -16.75 -4.05
N GLY A 179 -6.83 -15.51 -3.68
CA GLY A 179 -6.58 -15.01 -2.34
C GLY A 179 -6.33 -13.51 -2.28
N ALA A 180 -6.08 -13.02 -1.10
CA ALA A 180 -5.94 -11.60 -0.80
C ALA A 180 -4.54 -11.04 -1.10
N SER A 181 -3.50 -11.88 -1.16
CA SER A 181 -2.18 -11.49 -1.64
C SER A 181 -2.13 -11.56 -3.15
N GLY A 182 -2.16 -10.44 -3.83
CA GLY A 182 -2.13 -10.35 -5.30
C GLY A 182 -2.82 -9.09 -5.79
N HIS A 183 -2.75 -8.71 -7.05
CA HIS A 183 -2.01 -9.33 -8.15
C HIS A 183 -0.65 -8.66 -8.39
N GLU A 184 -0.41 -7.52 -7.77
CA GLU A 184 0.86 -6.81 -7.60
C GLU A 184 1.15 -6.77 -6.12
N THR A 185 2.33 -7.19 -5.73
CA THR A 185 2.65 -7.46 -4.33
C THR A 185 3.93 -6.76 -3.93
N ASP A 186 3.93 -6.18 -2.75
CA ASP A 186 5.06 -5.46 -2.19
C ASP A 186 5.75 -6.31 -1.10
N LYS A 187 7.06 -6.21 -0.99
CA LYS A 187 7.90 -7.01 -0.10
C LYS A 187 8.93 -6.15 0.62
N VAL A 188 9.38 -6.64 1.76
CA VAL A 188 10.53 -6.06 2.48
C VAL A 188 11.77 -6.08 1.57
N SER A 189 12.56 -5.02 1.64
CA SER A 189 13.75 -4.80 0.83
C SER A 189 14.92 -4.26 1.65
N PRO A 190 16.12 -4.14 1.08
CA PRO A 190 17.25 -3.50 1.75
C PRO A 190 17.02 -2.05 2.20
N SER A 191 16.08 -1.33 1.58
CA SER A 191 15.70 0.03 1.98
C SER A 191 14.61 0.10 3.05
N SER A 192 14.03 -1.03 3.44
CA SER A 192 13.04 -1.06 4.52
C SER A 192 13.68 -0.65 5.85
N PRO A 193 12.94 0.04 6.74
CA PRO A 193 13.43 0.36 8.08
C PRO A 193 13.96 -0.86 8.81
N PRO A 194 15.08 -0.75 9.57
CA PRO A 194 15.71 -1.90 10.21
C PRO A 194 14.84 -2.62 11.25
N ASN A 195 13.82 -1.94 11.75
CA ASN A 195 12.84 -2.46 12.70
C ASN A 195 11.53 -2.88 12.03
N VAL A 196 11.49 -2.98 10.70
CA VAL A 196 10.33 -3.53 10.00
C VAL A 196 10.08 -4.97 10.44
N HIS A 197 8.84 -5.28 10.77
CA HIS A 197 8.43 -6.60 11.26
C HIS A 197 7.38 -7.19 10.32
N THR A 198 7.68 -8.32 9.69
CA THR A 198 6.74 -9.04 8.83
C THR A 198 5.87 -9.94 9.69
N VAL A 199 4.57 -9.69 9.70
CA VAL A 199 3.58 -10.43 10.51
C VAL A 199 2.84 -11.49 9.72
N ALA A 200 2.75 -11.34 8.39
CA ALA A 200 2.21 -12.36 7.48
C ALA A 200 2.81 -12.22 6.09
N LYS A 201 2.81 -13.32 5.33
CA LYS A 201 3.31 -13.37 3.95
C LYS A 201 2.37 -14.13 3.04
N GLY A 202 2.16 -13.64 1.84
CA GLY A 202 1.38 -14.31 0.81
C GLY A 202 2.02 -15.59 0.31
N GLU A 203 1.23 -16.60 0.05
CA GLU A 203 1.64 -17.91 -0.47
C GLU A 203 1.79 -17.94 -2.01
N ASN A 204 1.98 -16.78 -2.63
CA ASN A 204 2.18 -16.69 -4.07
C ASN A 204 3.44 -17.48 -4.50
N PRO A 205 3.45 -18.06 -5.73
CA PRO A 205 4.61 -18.80 -6.21
C PRO A 205 5.86 -17.93 -6.32
N ASP A 206 7.03 -18.58 -6.40
CA ASP A 206 8.34 -17.98 -6.64
C ASP A 206 8.71 -16.88 -5.61
N GLU A 207 8.32 -17.06 -4.33
CA GLU A 207 8.50 -16.07 -3.26
C GLU A 207 7.81 -14.70 -3.57
N GLY A 208 6.83 -14.71 -4.45
CA GLY A 208 6.12 -13.53 -4.94
C GLY A 208 5.02 -12.99 -4.02
N GLY A 209 4.85 -13.56 -2.83
CA GLY A 209 3.81 -13.16 -1.89
C GLY A 209 4.02 -11.76 -1.33
N GLY A 210 2.93 -10.99 -1.24
CA GLY A 210 2.93 -9.71 -0.52
C GLY A 210 3.26 -9.92 0.96
N GLU A 211 3.97 -8.97 1.56
CA GLU A 211 4.31 -9.02 2.96
C GLU A 211 3.48 -7.99 3.74
N ILE A 212 2.78 -8.44 4.77
CA ILE A 212 2.12 -7.56 5.73
C ILE A 212 3.13 -7.22 6.79
N VAL A 213 3.43 -5.94 6.91
CA VAL A 213 4.49 -5.45 7.80
C VAL A 213 3.97 -4.41 8.79
N HIS A 214 4.70 -4.26 9.87
CA HIS A 214 4.49 -3.18 10.84
C HIS A 214 5.84 -2.67 11.34
N PHE A 215 5.94 -1.37 11.57
CA PHE A 215 7.05 -0.76 12.32
C PHE A 215 6.62 0.53 12.97
N ASP A 216 7.23 0.84 14.12
CA ASP A 216 7.07 2.09 14.84
C ASP A 216 8.22 3.04 14.53
N THR A 217 7.97 4.35 14.67
CA THR A 217 8.98 5.40 14.55
C THR A 217 9.30 6.01 15.90
N ASP A 218 10.49 6.61 16.02
CA ASP A 218 10.94 7.26 17.26
C ASP A 218 10.03 8.43 17.69
N SER A 219 9.30 9.01 16.77
CA SER A 219 8.32 10.07 17.04
C SER A 219 7.01 9.58 17.67
N GLY A 220 6.83 8.26 17.81
CA GLY A 220 5.57 7.63 18.18
C GLY A 220 4.59 7.43 17.01
N GLY A 221 5.04 7.65 15.78
CA GLY A 221 4.34 7.26 14.57
C GLY A 221 4.40 5.76 14.34
N GLY A 222 3.74 5.29 13.29
CA GLY A 222 3.78 3.87 12.91
C GLY A 222 3.28 3.67 11.49
N VAL A 223 3.69 2.58 10.90
CA VAL A 223 3.29 2.15 9.55
C VAL A 223 2.85 0.70 9.60
N PHE A 224 1.73 0.46 8.94
CA PHE A 224 1.17 -0.87 8.70
C PHE A 224 0.80 -1.02 7.22
#